data_a3a5a87dbdf16fc49e9f5f72f5ad3513
#
_entry.id   a3a5a87dbdf16fc49e9f5f72f5ad3513
#
_cell.length_a   1.000
_cell.length_b   1.000
_cell.length_c   1.000
_cell.angle_alpha   90.00
_cell.angle_beta   90.00
_cell.angle_gamma   90.00
#
_symmetry.space_group_name_H-M   'P 1'
#
loop_
_entity.id
_entity.type
_entity.pdbx_description
1 polymer ?
#
loop_
_entity_poly.entity_id
_entity_poly.type
_entity_poly.pdbx_seq_one_letter_code
_entity_poly.pdbx_strand_id
1 'polypeptide(L)'
;MSILGILIALGLMIWLAYRGWSILLLAPLCAVLAALLAGQPLLAHWTQTFMGAAADFVAQFFPIFLLGAVFGKLMEASGSVESIANYMTEKLGTGRAILAIVLAGAFVTYGGVSLFVAFFVLAPMGHALFKAANIPHRLMPAAIMLGAASFTMTAMPGTPAIQNAIPMPFFGTNAFAAPGLGIIASAIMLAFGLWWLGLQEKRARAAGEGYAFVGVGEEIAETAAEDAVIRERATTAREFDPEEIGRGGKVSYPPPFFVAAAPLVVVVLVNLIMSFVVLPNYDASFLATDAFGNTTLSAVGGVWSVIVALFVAILVLVATN
;
A
#
# COMPACT_ATOMS: atom_id res chain seq x y z
N MET A 1 -27.43 -1.82 21.16
CA MET A 1 -27.12 -3.25 20.89
C MET A 1 -26.38 -3.45 19.56
N SER A 2 -26.67 -2.66 18.52
CA SER A 2 -26.02 -2.78 17.20
C SER A 2 -24.51 -2.54 17.19
N ILE A 3 -23.99 -1.55 17.93
CA ILE A 3 -22.54 -1.24 17.98
C ILE A 3 -21.74 -2.40 18.57
N LEU A 4 -22.23 -3.01 19.65
CA LEU A 4 -21.57 -4.17 20.27
C LEU A 4 -21.52 -5.35 19.29
N GLY A 5 -22.61 -5.60 18.56
CA GLY A 5 -22.65 -6.64 17.52
C GLY A 5 -21.62 -6.41 16.41
N ILE A 6 -21.45 -5.19 15.95
CA ILE A 6 -20.43 -4.81 14.96
C ILE A 6 -19.03 -5.05 15.52
N LEU A 7 -18.75 -4.60 16.74
CA LEU A 7 -17.43 -4.80 17.37
C LEU A 7 -17.09 -6.28 17.56
N ILE A 8 -18.07 -7.11 17.95
CA ILE A 8 -17.90 -8.57 18.08
C ILE A 8 -17.61 -9.17 16.69
N ALA A 9 -18.37 -8.80 15.66
CA ALA A 9 -18.18 -9.31 14.30
C ALA A 9 -16.81 -8.92 13.73
N LEU A 10 -16.37 -7.68 13.93
CA LEU A 10 -15.04 -7.21 13.53
C LEU A 10 -13.92 -7.92 14.30
N GLY A 11 -14.06 -8.06 15.61
CA GLY A 11 -13.10 -8.80 16.43
C GLY A 11 -12.96 -10.26 16.02
N LEU A 12 -14.10 -10.91 15.72
CA LEU A 12 -14.12 -12.28 15.21
C LEU A 12 -13.48 -12.39 13.83
N MET A 13 -13.77 -11.43 12.93
CA MET A 13 -13.16 -11.37 11.60
C MET A 13 -11.63 -11.27 11.69
N ILE A 14 -11.11 -10.36 12.52
CA ILE A 14 -9.68 -10.22 12.76
C ILE A 14 -9.09 -11.51 13.32
N TRP A 15 -9.70 -12.08 14.35
CA TRP A 15 -9.21 -13.30 15.00
C TRP A 15 -9.16 -14.50 14.04
N LEU A 16 -10.20 -14.70 13.22
CA LEU A 16 -10.24 -15.77 12.22
C LEU A 16 -9.29 -15.53 11.04
N ALA A 17 -9.11 -14.27 10.62
CA ALA A 17 -8.12 -13.93 9.61
C ALA A 17 -6.70 -14.30 10.04
N TYR A 18 -6.33 -14.03 11.32
CA TYR A 18 -5.06 -14.50 11.89
C TYR A 18 -4.96 -16.03 12.01
N ARG A 19 -6.08 -16.74 11.97
CA ARG A 19 -6.14 -18.20 11.90
C ARG A 19 -6.02 -18.76 10.47
N GLY A 20 -5.87 -17.89 9.46
CA GLY A 20 -5.70 -18.25 8.05
C GLY A 20 -7.02 -18.48 7.29
N TRP A 21 -8.15 -18.00 7.82
CA TRP A 21 -9.41 -18.05 7.07
C TRP A 21 -9.45 -16.95 6.01
N SER A 22 -10.02 -17.25 4.84
CA SER A 22 -10.17 -16.28 3.75
C SER A 22 -11.09 -15.13 4.15
N ILE A 23 -10.62 -13.89 3.94
CA ILE A 23 -11.39 -12.67 4.21
C ILE A 23 -12.65 -12.60 3.33
N LEU A 24 -12.60 -13.14 2.10
CA LEU A 24 -13.77 -13.20 1.21
C LEU A 24 -14.93 -14.01 1.80
N LEU A 25 -14.63 -15.06 2.56
CA LEU A 25 -15.64 -15.83 3.28
C LEU A 25 -16.02 -15.18 4.61
N LEU A 26 -15.04 -14.61 5.32
CA LEU A 26 -15.27 -14.01 6.63
C LEU A 26 -16.12 -12.75 6.56
N ALA A 27 -15.90 -11.88 5.57
CA ALA A 27 -16.62 -10.61 5.46
C ALA A 27 -18.15 -10.80 5.39
N PRO A 28 -18.72 -11.61 4.46
CA PRO A 28 -20.17 -11.86 4.44
C PRO A 28 -20.67 -12.58 5.69
N LEU A 29 -19.91 -13.53 6.25
CA LEU A 29 -20.31 -14.25 7.46
C LEU A 29 -20.36 -13.32 8.69
N CYS A 30 -19.38 -12.46 8.84
CA CYS A 30 -19.34 -11.46 9.91
C CYS A 30 -20.43 -10.38 9.75
N ALA A 31 -20.76 -10.01 8.51
CA ALA A 31 -21.90 -9.12 8.24
C ALA A 31 -23.23 -9.75 8.66
N VAL A 32 -23.44 -11.03 8.35
CA VAL A 32 -24.63 -11.80 8.81
C VAL A 32 -24.65 -11.93 10.33
N LEU A 33 -23.50 -12.18 10.98
CA LEU A 33 -23.40 -12.21 12.43
C LEU A 33 -23.77 -10.86 13.07
N ALA A 34 -23.28 -9.75 12.51
CA ALA A 34 -23.66 -8.43 13.00
C ALA A 34 -25.17 -8.15 12.85
N ALA A 35 -25.78 -8.56 11.75
CA ALA A 35 -27.22 -8.48 11.51
C ALA A 35 -28.00 -9.35 12.51
N LEU A 36 -27.53 -10.57 12.78
CA LEU A 36 -28.13 -11.48 13.78
C LEU A 36 -28.14 -10.85 15.18
N LEU A 37 -26.99 -10.31 15.60
CA LEU A 37 -26.86 -9.68 16.92
C LEU A 37 -27.66 -8.38 17.04
N ALA A 38 -27.96 -7.75 15.90
CA ALA A 38 -28.83 -6.58 15.82
C ALA A 38 -30.33 -6.93 15.70
N GLY A 39 -30.69 -8.22 15.60
CA GLY A 39 -32.07 -8.68 15.44
C GLY A 39 -32.69 -8.33 14.09
N GLN A 40 -31.86 -8.23 13.03
CA GLN A 40 -32.27 -7.83 11.71
C GLN A 40 -32.51 -9.03 10.77
N PRO A 41 -33.31 -8.87 9.68
CA PRO A 41 -33.53 -9.94 8.71
C PRO A 41 -32.23 -10.34 7.99
N LEU A 42 -31.73 -11.55 8.25
CA LEU A 42 -30.40 -11.99 7.81
C LEU A 42 -30.25 -12.01 6.30
N LEU A 43 -31.19 -12.62 5.58
CA LEU A 43 -31.11 -12.74 4.12
C LEU A 43 -31.21 -11.38 3.43
N ALA A 44 -32.06 -10.47 3.95
CA ALA A 44 -32.17 -9.13 3.40
C ALA A 44 -30.88 -8.32 3.63
N HIS A 45 -30.27 -8.42 4.81
CA HIS A 45 -28.99 -7.77 5.07
C HIS A 45 -27.85 -8.37 4.24
N TRP A 46 -27.83 -9.66 4.03
CA TRP A 46 -26.80 -10.27 3.19
C TRP A 46 -26.97 -9.85 1.72
N THR A 47 -28.16 -10.06 1.15
CA THR A 47 -28.39 -9.91 -0.29
C THR A 47 -28.57 -8.47 -0.73
N GLN A 48 -29.18 -7.61 0.09
CA GLN A 48 -29.45 -6.22 -0.29
C GLN A 48 -28.44 -5.25 0.33
N THR A 49 -28.17 -5.36 1.63
CA THR A 49 -27.29 -4.39 2.29
C THR A 49 -25.82 -4.70 2.01
N PHE A 50 -25.36 -5.93 2.30
CA PHE A 50 -23.96 -6.29 2.15
C PHE A 50 -23.54 -6.36 0.68
N MET A 51 -24.28 -7.09 -0.14
CA MET A 51 -23.94 -7.23 -1.58
C MET A 51 -24.10 -5.91 -2.33
N GLY A 52 -25.11 -5.11 -2.00
CA GLY A 52 -25.25 -3.76 -2.55
C GLY A 52 -24.04 -2.89 -2.22
N ALA A 53 -23.69 -2.77 -0.94
CA ALA A 53 -22.55 -1.98 -0.51
C ALA A 53 -21.21 -2.50 -1.09
N ALA A 54 -21.05 -3.82 -1.23
CA ALA A 54 -19.86 -4.40 -1.86
C ALA A 54 -19.78 -4.07 -3.35
N ALA A 55 -20.91 -4.13 -4.07
CA ALA A 55 -20.97 -3.76 -5.49
C ALA A 55 -20.68 -2.27 -5.69
N ASP A 56 -21.27 -1.40 -4.87
CA ASP A 56 -21.04 0.05 -4.92
C ASP A 56 -19.57 0.39 -4.64
N PHE A 57 -18.96 -0.28 -3.65
CA PHE A 57 -17.55 -0.11 -3.32
C PHE A 57 -16.65 -0.50 -4.51
N VAL A 58 -16.90 -1.66 -5.12
CA VAL A 58 -16.14 -2.09 -6.30
C VAL A 58 -16.37 -1.12 -7.46
N ALA A 59 -17.59 -0.73 -7.76
CA ALA A 59 -17.88 0.19 -8.85
C ALA A 59 -17.18 1.55 -8.67
N GLN A 60 -17.13 2.06 -7.43
CA GLN A 60 -16.52 3.35 -7.12
C GLN A 60 -15.00 3.34 -7.19
N PHE A 61 -14.36 2.27 -6.70
CA PHE A 61 -12.89 2.23 -6.52
C PHE A 61 -12.17 1.35 -7.54
N PHE A 62 -12.87 0.55 -8.34
CA PHE A 62 -12.25 -0.33 -9.33
C PHE A 62 -11.27 0.39 -10.27
N PRO A 63 -11.56 1.59 -10.80
CA PRO A 63 -10.61 2.29 -11.66
C PRO A 63 -9.29 2.61 -10.95
N ILE A 64 -9.32 2.97 -9.64
CA ILE A 64 -8.11 3.20 -8.85
C ILE A 64 -7.35 1.89 -8.63
N PHE A 65 -8.05 0.80 -8.32
CA PHE A 65 -7.43 -0.52 -8.14
C PHE A 65 -6.74 -0.99 -9.42
N LEU A 66 -7.45 -0.89 -10.56
CA LEU A 66 -6.91 -1.28 -11.86
C LEU A 66 -5.68 -0.45 -12.23
N LEU A 67 -5.79 0.89 -12.22
CA LEU A 67 -4.67 1.75 -12.59
C LEU A 67 -3.52 1.65 -11.61
N GLY A 68 -3.79 1.52 -10.31
CA GLY A 68 -2.77 1.29 -9.30
C GLY A 68 -2.02 -0.03 -9.49
N ALA A 69 -2.73 -1.11 -9.83
CA ALA A 69 -2.13 -2.41 -10.14
C ALA A 69 -1.27 -2.35 -11.41
N VAL A 70 -1.79 -1.76 -12.50
CA VAL A 70 -1.05 -1.55 -13.75
C VAL A 70 0.18 -0.68 -13.52
N PHE A 71 0.04 0.44 -12.81
CA PHE A 71 1.15 1.31 -12.49
C PHE A 71 2.23 0.59 -11.68
N GLY A 72 1.84 -0.12 -10.61
CA GLY A 72 2.75 -0.90 -9.79
C GLY A 72 3.48 -1.97 -10.59
N LYS A 73 2.78 -2.71 -11.44
CA LYS A 73 3.37 -3.75 -12.30
C LYS A 73 4.34 -3.20 -13.34
N LEU A 74 4.01 -2.07 -13.95
CA LEU A 74 4.91 -1.41 -14.90
C LEU A 74 6.16 -0.85 -14.20
N MET A 75 6.02 -0.25 -13.00
CA MET A 75 7.15 0.22 -12.19
C MET A 75 8.10 -0.94 -11.79
N GLU A 76 7.55 -2.11 -11.50
CA GLU A 76 8.33 -3.33 -11.25
C GLU A 76 9.00 -3.82 -12.53
N ALA A 77 8.24 -4.00 -13.62
CA ALA A 77 8.71 -4.55 -14.88
C ALA A 77 9.79 -3.67 -15.54
N SER A 78 9.74 -2.35 -15.35
CA SER A 78 10.78 -1.42 -15.84
C SER A 78 12.05 -1.42 -14.97
N GLY A 79 12.07 -2.07 -13.81
CA GLY A 79 13.17 -1.99 -12.84
C GLY A 79 13.26 -0.64 -12.10
N SER A 80 12.26 0.22 -12.25
CA SER A 80 12.24 1.54 -11.61
C SER A 80 12.25 1.45 -10.09
N VAL A 81 11.49 0.51 -9.51
CA VAL A 81 11.45 0.28 -8.05
C VAL A 81 12.82 -0.14 -7.54
N GLU A 82 13.50 -1.05 -8.25
CA GLU A 82 14.86 -1.52 -7.91
C GLU A 82 15.87 -0.38 -8.00
N SER A 83 15.82 0.44 -9.05
CA SER A 83 16.70 1.59 -9.24
C SER A 83 16.57 2.62 -8.09
N ILE A 84 15.34 2.95 -7.69
CA ILE A 84 15.08 3.86 -6.57
C ILE A 84 15.67 3.29 -5.27
N ALA A 85 15.43 2.03 -5.02
CA ALA A 85 15.86 1.36 -3.83
C ALA A 85 17.40 1.26 -3.74
N ASN A 86 18.07 0.90 -4.85
CA ASN A 86 19.52 0.86 -4.94
C ASN A 86 20.15 2.25 -4.72
N TYR A 87 19.58 3.29 -5.34
CA TYR A 87 20.07 4.66 -5.16
C TYR A 87 20.02 5.10 -3.69
N MET A 88 18.91 4.82 -2.99
CA MET A 88 18.80 5.14 -1.57
C MET A 88 19.81 4.40 -0.72
N THR A 89 20.07 3.13 -1.04
CA THR A 89 21.06 2.29 -0.36
C THR A 89 22.48 2.78 -0.58
N GLU A 90 22.85 3.10 -1.81
CA GLU A 90 24.17 3.62 -2.16
C GLU A 90 24.47 4.96 -1.51
N LYS A 91 23.49 5.87 -1.51
CA LYS A 91 23.65 7.21 -0.93
C LYS A 91 23.74 7.23 0.59
N LEU A 92 23.02 6.37 1.27
CA LEU A 92 22.97 6.33 2.74
C LEU A 92 24.00 5.36 3.35
N GLY A 93 24.39 4.36 2.58
CA GLY A 93 25.40 3.36 2.97
C GLY A 93 24.97 2.44 4.10
N THR A 94 25.84 1.51 4.46
CA THR A 94 25.59 0.49 5.50
C THR A 94 25.42 1.08 6.90
N GLY A 95 26.05 2.23 7.20
CA GLY A 95 25.92 2.90 8.49
C GLY A 95 24.52 3.44 8.81
N ARG A 96 23.63 3.52 7.81
CA ARG A 96 22.24 3.97 7.93
C ARG A 96 21.26 3.02 7.25
N ALA A 97 21.54 1.72 7.34
CA ALA A 97 20.78 0.68 6.66
C ALA A 97 19.27 0.72 6.94
N ILE A 98 18.88 0.88 8.21
CA ILE A 98 17.46 1.00 8.58
C ILE A 98 16.82 2.21 7.87
N LEU A 99 17.49 3.38 7.92
CA LEU A 99 16.97 4.58 7.28
C LEU A 99 16.87 4.44 5.76
N ALA A 100 17.84 3.76 5.12
CA ALA A 100 17.84 3.54 3.68
C ALA A 100 16.62 2.71 3.24
N ILE A 101 16.33 1.61 3.93
CA ILE A 101 15.15 0.79 3.67
C ILE A 101 13.85 1.54 3.93
N VAL A 102 13.76 2.27 5.03
CA VAL A 102 12.58 3.09 5.37
C VAL A 102 12.32 4.14 4.28
N LEU A 103 13.35 4.88 3.85
CA LEU A 103 13.16 5.93 2.83
C LEU A 103 12.91 5.36 1.44
N ALA A 104 13.55 4.23 1.07
CA ALA A 104 13.27 3.56 -0.19
C ALA A 104 11.80 3.09 -0.24
N GLY A 105 11.34 2.42 0.80
CA GLY A 105 9.95 2.00 0.93
C GLY A 105 8.98 3.18 0.90
N ALA A 106 9.29 4.24 1.65
CA ALA A 106 8.47 5.44 1.71
C ALA A 106 8.35 6.11 0.34
N PHE A 107 9.45 6.27 -0.38
CA PHE A 107 9.45 6.94 -1.68
C PHE A 107 8.63 6.16 -2.71
N VAL A 108 8.82 4.84 -2.77
CA VAL A 108 8.13 3.96 -3.71
C VAL A 108 6.63 3.94 -3.45
N THR A 109 6.22 3.72 -2.20
CA THR A 109 4.79 3.58 -1.86
C THR A 109 4.04 4.91 -1.81
N TYR A 110 4.71 6.01 -1.49
CA TYR A 110 4.11 7.35 -1.56
C TYR A 110 3.65 7.69 -2.98
N GLY A 111 4.39 7.27 -3.99
CA GLY A 111 4.01 7.45 -5.39
C GLY A 111 2.90 6.52 -5.88
N GLY A 112 2.37 5.64 -5.04
CA GLY A 112 1.24 4.76 -5.37
C GLY A 112 1.61 3.37 -5.83
N VAL A 113 2.87 2.98 -5.75
CA VAL A 113 3.27 1.57 -5.99
C VAL A 113 2.68 0.69 -4.90
N SER A 114 2.14 -0.45 -5.29
CA SER A 114 1.56 -1.43 -4.37
C SER A 114 2.57 -1.85 -3.30
N LEU A 115 2.08 -1.98 -2.06
CA LEU A 115 2.85 -2.47 -0.92
C LEU A 115 3.52 -3.82 -1.20
N PHE A 116 2.81 -4.72 -1.87
CA PHE A 116 3.33 -6.04 -2.22
C PHE A 116 4.51 -5.96 -3.19
N VAL A 117 4.41 -5.14 -4.24
CA VAL A 117 5.52 -4.89 -5.18
C VAL A 117 6.72 -4.30 -4.45
N ALA A 118 6.49 -3.32 -3.57
CA ALA A 118 7.55 -2.74 -2.76
C ALA A 118 8.24 -3.81 -1.88
N PHE A 119 7.51 -4.73 -1.27
CA PHE A 119 8.08 -5.79 -0.45
C PHE A 119 8.98 -6.74 -1.23
N PHE A 120 8.60 -7.14 -2.44
CA PHE A 120 9.42 -8.04 -3.26
C PHE A 120 10.79 -7.45 -3.62
N VAL A 121 10.87 -6.14 -3.76
CA VAL A 121 12.15 -5.46 -4.04
C VAL A 121 12.90 -5.13 -2.75
N LEU A 122 12.20 -4.64 -1.73
CA LEU A 122 12.83 -4.19 -0.48
C LEU A 122 13.32 -5.34 0.38
N ALA A 123 12.70 -6.53 0.33
CA ALA A 123 13.11 -7.66 1.16
C ALA A 123 14.50 -8.19 0.78
N PRO A 124 14.80 -8.60 -0.48
CA PRO A 124 16.13 -9.06 -0.84
C PRO A 124 17.20 -7.98 -0.64
N MET A 125 16.87 -6.72 -0.93
CA MET A 125 17.77 -5.60 -0.72
C MET A 125 18.02 -5.33 0.76
N GLY A 126 16.97 -5.41 1.59
CA GLY A 126 17.06 -5.34 3.04
C GLY A 126 17.94 -6.43 3.63
N HIS A 127 17.84 -7.67 3.12
CA HIS A 127 18.72 -8.76 3.50
C HIS A 127 20.19 -8.42 3.25
N ALA A 128 20.52 -8.00 2.03
CA ALA A 128 21.89 -7.65 1.66
C ALA A 128 22.44 -6.50 2.54
N LEU A 129 21.64 -5.46 2.74
CA LEU A 129 22.03 -4.27 3.48
C LEU A 129 22.17 -4.54 4.99
N PHE A 130 21.21 -5.27 5.59
CA PHE A 130 21.26 -5.63 7.02
C PHE A 130 22.40 -6.61 7.31
N LYS A 131 22.69 -7.54 6.39
CA LYS A 131 23.85 -8.44 6.46
C LYS A 131 25.16 -7.65 6.44
N ALA A 132 25.31 -6.72 5.49
CA ALA A 132 26.49 -5.86 5.38
C ALA A 132 26.68 -4.93 6.60
N ALA A 133 25.59 -4.47 7.21
CA ALA A 133 25.60 -3.62 8.40
C ALA A 133 25.64 -4.40 9.72
N ASN A 134 25.61 -5.73 9.66
CA ASN A 134 25.49 -6.64 10.81
C ASN A 134 24.33 -6.24 11.77
N ILE A 135 23.16 -5.93 11.19
CA ILE A 135 21.94 -5.61 11.93
C ILE A 135 21.06 -6.87 12.01
N PRO A 136 20.45 -7.18 13.18
CA PRO A 136 19.59 -8.35 13.32
C PRO A 136 18.48 -8.39 12.30
N HIS A 137 18.37 -9.50 11.59
CA HIS A 137 17.36 -9.73 10.53
C HIS A 137 15.92 -9.47 11.01
N ARG A 138 15.59 -9.81 12.26
CA ARG A 138 14.26 -9.61 12.86
C ARG A 138 13.77 -8.16 12.84
N LEU A 139 14.64 -7.17 12.68
CA LEU A 139 14.27 -5.75 12.58
C LEU A 139 13.92 -5.34 11.15
N MET A 140 14.26 -6.15 10.14
CA MET A 140 14.04 -5.82 8.74
C MET A 140 12.55 -5.68 8.36
N PRO A 141 11.64 -6.60 8.76
CA PRO A 141 10.23 -6.43 8.47
C PRO A 141 9.65 -5.14 9.04
N ALA A 142 10.05 -4.77 10.26
CA ALA A 142 9.60 -3.53 10.91
C ALA A 142 10.13 -2.27 10.20
N ALA A 143 11.36 -2.30 9.67
CA ALA A 143 11.90 -1.21 8.87
C ALA A 143 11.15 -1.04 7.54
N ILE A 144 10.88 -2.15 6.84
CA ILE A 144 10.09 -2.14 5.60
C ILE A 144 8.68 -1.63 5.86
N MET A 145 8.00 -2.13 6.90
CA MET A 145 6.65 -1.71 7.27
C MET A 145 6.59 -0.23 7.66
N LEU A 146 7.59 0.28 8.38
CA LEU A 146 7.65 1.69 8.73
C LEU A 146 7.71 2.59 7.48
N GLY A 147 8.51 2.25 6.50
CA GLY A 147 8.62 3.00 5.25
C GLY A 147 7.41 2.81 4.35
N ALA A 148 7.09 1.56 4.04
CA ALA A 148 6.16 1.24 2.95
C ALA A 148 4.69 1.20 3.35
N ALA A 149 4.34 0.93 4.62
CA ALA A 149 2.97 0.64 5.02
C ALA A 149 2.41 1.54 6.13
N SER A 150 3.19 2.50 6.64
CA SER A 150 2.71 3.35 7.74
C SER A 150 2.35 4.76 7.26
N PHE A 151 3.14 5.76 7.58
CA PHE A 151 2.84 7.18 7.36
C PHE A 151 2.62 7.55 5.87
N THR A 152 3.26 6.86 4.95
CA THR A 152 3.15 7.10 3.51
C THR A 152 1.77 6.78 2.95
N MET A 153 1.10 5.78 3.50
CA MET A 153 -0.23 5.37 3.03
C MET A 153 -1.38 6.01 3.80
N THR A 154 -1.14 6.43 5.06
CA THR A 154 -2.22 6.83 5.97
C THR A 154 -2.21 8.31 6.33
N ALA A 155 -1.05 8.97 6.35
CA ALA A 155 -0.90 10.32 6.88
C ALA A 155 -0.34 11.32 5.88
N MET A 156 0.55 10.91 4.96
CA MET A 156 1.13 11.84 3.99
C MET A 156 0.08 12.33 2.99
N PRO A 157 -0.06 13.67 2.84
CA PRO A 157 -1.01 14.23 1.88
C PRO A 157 -0.57 13.95 0.44
N GLY A 158 -1.55 13.78 -0.46
CA GLY A 158 -1.30 13.63 -1.89
C GLY A 158 -1.02 12.20 -2.37
N THR A 159 -0.88 11.24 -1.48
CA THR A 159 -0.69 9.83 -1.89
C THR A 159 -1.95 9.29 -2.57
N PRO A 160 -1.80 8.58 -3.72
CA PRO A 160 -2.91 7.90 -4.38
C PRO A 160 -3.27 6.55 -3.72
N ALA A 161 -2.67 6.24 -2.56
CA ALA A 161 -2.93 5.01 -1.84
C ALA A 161 -4.43 4.86 -1.50
N ILE A 162 -4.92 3.62 -1.56
CA ILE A 162 -6.33 3.27 -1.33
C ILE A 162 -6.80 3.72 0.04
N GLN A 163 -5.97 3.62 1.06
CA GLN A 163 -6.25 4.05 2.43
C GLN A 163 -6.56 5.56 2.53
N ASN A 164 -5.98 6.36 1.62
CA ASN A 164 -6.28 7.78 1.50
C ASN A 164 -7.50 8.03 0.59
N ALA A 165 -7.69 7.21 -0.44
CA ALA A 165 -8.77 7.38 -1.42
C ALA A 165 -10.16 7.00 -0.89
N ILE A 166 -10.27 5.92 -0.12
CA ILE A 166 -11.56 5.40 0.39
C ILE A 166 -12.34 6.45 1.21
N PRO A 167 -11.75 7.23 2.13
CA PRO A 167 -12.49 8.21 2.90
C PRO A 167 -13.00 9.43 2.09
N MET A 168 -12.39 9.73 0.95
CA MET A 168 -12.67 10.96 0.20
C MET A 168 -14.15 11.16 -0.15
N PRO A 169 -14.86 10.18 -0.74
CA PRO A 169 -16.26 10.34 -1.09
C PRO A 169 -17.17 10.53 0.13
N PHE A 170 -16.85 9.87 1.24
CA PHE A 170 -17.64 9.94 2.48
C PHE A 170 -17.54 11.29 3.18
N PHE A 171 -16.36 11.93 3.10
CA PHE A 171 -16.09 13.21 3.76
C PHE A 171 -16.09 14.40 2.78
N GLY A 172 -16.31 14.17 1.48
CA GLY A 172 -16.25 15.22 0.47
C GLY A 172 -14.86 15.88 0.39
N THR A 173 -13.81 15.11 0.60
CA THR A 173 -12.41 15.58 0.64
C THR A 173 -11.62 15.15 -0.59
N ASN A 174 -10.35 15.53 -0.66
CA ASN A 174 -9.38 15.07 -1.66
C ASN A 174 -8.12 14.51 -0.99
N ALA A 175 -7.17 14.01 -1.79
CA ALA A 175 -5.94 13.42 -1.30
C ALA A 175 -5.05 14.36 -0.45
N PHE A 176 -5.30 15.65 -0.50
CA PHE A 176 -4.58 16.68 0.25
C PHE A 176 -5.38 17.24 1.43
N ALA A 177 -6.40 16.53 1.91
CA ALA A 177 -7.17 16.94 3.08
C ALA A 177 -6.25 17.11 4.31
N ALA A 178 -6.43 18.23 5.03
CA ALA A 178 -5.64 18.57 6.23
C ALA A 178 -4.11 18.39 6.08
N PRO A 179 -3.46 18.99 5.05
CA PRO A 179 -2.07 18.64 4.71
C PRO A 179 -1.08 18.96 5.82
N GLY A 180 -1.29 20.03 6.59
CA GLY A 180 -0.43 20.37 7.73
C GLY A 180 -0.46 19.30 8.83
N LEU A 181 -1.65 18.82 9.20
CA LEU A 181 -1.79 17.74 10.20
C LEU A 181 -1.21 16.44 9.67
N GLY A 182 -1.40 16.12 8.39
CA GLY A 182 -0.85 14.94 7.75
C GLY A 182 0.68 14.92 7.75
N ILE A 183 1.32 16.05 7.45
CA ILE A 183 2.79 16.19 7.52
C ILE A 183 3.30 16.03 8.96
N ILE A 184 2.65 16.67 9.92
CA ILE A 184 3.02 16.55 11.34
C ILE A 184 2.89 15.10 11.81
N ALA A 185 1.77 14.46 11.51
CA ALA A 185 1.53 13.05 11.86
C ALA A 185 2.59 12.14 11.21
N SER A 186 2.89 12.33 9.92
CA SER A 186 3.93 11.58 9.21
C SER A 186 5.31 11.76 9.85
N ALA A 187 5.67 12.98 10.21
CA ALA A 187 6.93 13.27 10.87
C ALA A 187 7.02 12.58 12.25
N ILE A 188 5.94 12.60 13.03
CA ILE A 188 5.88 11.92 14.33
C ILE A 188 6.00 10.40 14.16
N MET A 189 5.25 9.80 13.21
CA MET A 189 5.29 8.36 12.94
C MET A 189 6.68 7.92 12.49
N LEU A 190 7.29 8.66 11.55
CA LEU A 190 8.64 8.38 11.08
C LEU A 190 9.68 8.53 12.19
N ALA A 191 9.66 9.64 12.93
CA ALA A 191 10.60 9.89 14.00
C ALA A 191 10.50 8.86 15.12
N PHE A 192 9.28 8.54 15.55
CA PHE A 192 9.03 7.51 16.57
C PHE A 192 9.48 6.12 16.08
N GLY A 193 9.15 5.74 14.84
CA GLY A 193 9.54 4.46 14.28
C GLY A 193 11.06 4.32 14.15
N LEU A 194 11.76 5.34 13.64
CA LEU A 194 13.22 5.35 13.54
C LEU A 194 13.88 5.35 14.93
N TRP A 195 13.36 6.11 15.88
CA TRP A 195 13.84 6.10 17.26
C TRP A 195 13.70 4.71 17.88
N TRP A 196 12.52 4.09 17.73
CA TRP A 196 12.27 2.75 18.26
C TRP A 196 13.18 1.69 17.62
N LEU A 197 13.29 1.68 16.27
CA LEU A 197 14.17 0.77 15.55
C LEU A 197 15.64 0.96 15.95
N GLY A 198 16.10 2.21 16.08
CA GLY A 198 17.45 2.51 16.55
C GLY A 198 17.69 2.07 18.00
N LEU A 199 16.67 2.15 18.86
CA LEU A 199 16.75 1.61 20.22
C LEU A 199 16.87 0.09 20.23
N GLN A 200 16.08 -0.60 19.39
CA GLN A 200 16.15 -2.05 19.26
C GLN A 200 17.50 -2.50 18.66
N GLU A 201 18.02 -1.78 17.67
CA GLU A 201 19.33 -2.05 17.11
C GLU A 201 20.44 -1.92 18.20
N LYS A 202 20.42 -0.83 18.98
CA LYS A 202 21.37 -0.64 20.07
C LYS A 202 21.29 -1.75 21.12
N ARG A 203 20.08 -2.16 21.50
CA ARG A 203 19.86 -3.26 22.46
C ARG A 203 20.38 -4.58 21.93
N ALA A 204 20.13 -4.88 20.66
CA ALA A 204 20.60 -6.08 20.02
C ALA A 204 22.15 -6.12 19.94
N ARG A 205 22.77 -5.01 19.54
CA ARG A 205 24.25 -4.90 19.54
C ARG A 205 24.84 -5.06 20.95
N ALA A 206 24.21 -4.49 21.98
CA ALA A 206 24.64 -4.66 23.38
C ALA A 206 24.51 -6.11 23.86
N ALA A 207 23.54 -6.86 23.33
CA ALA A 207 23.36 -8.29 23.58
C ALA A 207 24.26 -9.19 22.74
N GLY A 208 25.13 -8.62 21.89
CA GLY A 208 25.98 -9.38 20.96
C GLY A 208 25.21 -10.01 19.78
N GLU A 209 23.96 -9.59 19.55
CA GLU A 209 23.11 -10.07 18.47
C GLU A 209 23.51 -9.38 17.16
N GLY A 210 23.99 -10.16 16.20
CA GLY A 210 24.30 -9.71 14.84
C GLY A 210 23.21 -10.15 13.84
N TYR A 211 23.56 -10.10 12.55
CA TYR A 211 22.66 -10.51 11.46
C TYR A 211 22.29 -12.00 11.51
N ALA A 212 22.85 -12.80 12.41
CA ALA A 212 22.65 -14.23 12.45
C ALA A 212 21.18 -14.62 12.19
N PHE A 213 20.98 -15.26 11.06
CA PHE A 213 19.71 -15.85 10.68
C PHE A 213 19.61 -17.21 11.38
N VAL A 214 18.89 -17.26 12.48
CA VAL A 214 18.70 -18.53 13.18
C VAL A 214 17.77 -19.43 12.35
N GLY A 215 18.36 -20.29 11.56
CA GLY A 215 17.84 -21.64 11.33
C GLY A 215 16.78 -21.89 10.29
N VAL A 216 16.44 -20.96 9.36
CA VAL A 216 15.55 -21.32 8.23
C VAL A 216 15.93 -20.54 6.95
N GLY A 217 17.20 -20.26 6.74
CA GLY A 217 17.26 -19.20 5.94
C GLY A 217 18.02 -19.06 4.66
N GLU A 218 19.22 -19.45 4.47
CA GLU A 218 19.85 -19.26 3.14
C GLU A 218 19.17 -20.16 2.08
N GLU A 219 18.73 -21.35 2.44
CA GLU A 219 17.94 -22.23 1.56
C GLU A 219 16.51 -21.71 1.27
N ILE A 220 15.85 -21.03 2.22
CA ILE A 220 14.49 -20.48 1.98
C ILE A 220 14.53 -19.19 1.16
N ALA A 221 15.56 -18.37 1.28
CA ALA A 221 15.65 -17.15 0.45
C ALA A 221 15.90 -17.47 -1.03
N GLU A 222 16.68 -18.53 -1.34
CA GLU A 222 16.87 -19.00 -2.71
C GLU A 222 15.74 -19.93 -3.18
N THR A 223 15.26 -20.86 -2.35
CA THR A 223 14.14 -21.75 -2.67
C THR A 223 12.76 -21.07 -2.57
N ALA A 224 12.56 -20.10 -1.70
CA ALA A 224 11.30 -19.31 -1.69
C ALA A 224 11.12 -18.48 -2.96
N ALA A 225 12.19 -18.16 -3.66
CA ALA A 225 12.08 -17.59 -5.01
C ALA A 225 11.66 -18.64 -6.06
N GLU A 226 11.87 -19.92 -5.79
CA GLU A 226 11.63 -21.01 -6.75
C GLU A 226 10.45 -21.93 -6.38
N ASP A 227 10.04 -21.99 -5.10
CA ASP A 227 9.01 -22.92 -4.64
C ASP A 227 7.61 -22.29 -4.58
N ALA A 228 6.73 -22.71 -5.47
CA ALA A 228 5.33 -22.26 -5.55
C ALA A 228 4.54 -22.52 -4.25
N VAL A 229 4.87 -23.59 -3.51
CA VAL A 229 4.20 -23.97 -2.25
C VAL A 229 4.53 -23.01 -1.11
N ILE A 230 5.74 -22.48 -1.07
CA ILE A 230 6.16 -21.49 -0.08
C ILE A 230 5.55 -20.12 -0.42
N ARG A 231 5.42 -19.79 -1.71
CA ARG A 231 4.68 -18.59 -2.17
C ARG A 231 3.21 -18.67 -1.77
N GLU A 232 2.56 -19.81 -1.93
CA GLU A 232 1.17 -20.04 -1.55
C GLU A 232 0.97 -19.86 -0.03
N ARG A 233 1.96 -20.20 0.79
CA ARG A 233 1.91 -20.01 2.25
C ARG A 233 2.34 -18.61 2.71
N ALA A 234 3.19 -17.94 1.97
CA ALA A 234 3.65 -16.58 2.26
C ALA A 234 2.63 -15.52 1.85
N THR A 235 1.75 -15.81 0.88
CA THR A 235 0.58 -14.99 0.59
C THR A 235 -0.47 -15.34 1.63
N THR A 236 -0.69 -14.49 2.60
CA THR A 236 -1.76 -14.58 3.62
C THR A 236 -3.17 -14.55 3.02
N ALA A 237 -3.29 -14.42 1.72
CA ALA A 237 -4.50 -14.59 0.96
C ALA A 237 -4.18 -15.55 -0.19
N ARG A 238 -4.79 -16.72 -0.17
CA ARG A 238 -4.96 -17.57 -1.36
C ARG A 238 -5.74 -16.84 -2.48
N GLU A 239 -5.76 -15.53 -2.44
CA GLU A 239 -6.54 -14.61 -3.25
C GLU A 239 -5.74 -13.99 -4.40
N PHE A 240 -4.41 -14.17 -4.39
CA PHE A 240 -3.54 -13.73 -5.47
C PHE A 240 -3.04 -14.95 -6.25
N ASP A 241 -3.27 -14.95 -7.56
CA ASP A 241 -2.68 -15.93 -8.44
C ASP A 241 -1.13 -15.82 -8.38
N PRO A 242 -0.41 -16.88 -7.98
CA PRO A 242 1.05 -16.86 -7.97
C PRO A 242 1.67 -16.56 -9.34
N GLU A 243 0.91 -16.77 -10.44
CA GLU A 243 1.35 -16.42 -11.79
C GLU A 243 1.29 -14.90 -12.05
N GLU A 244 0.43 -14.16 -11.33
CA GLU A 244 0.41 -12.70 -11.38
C GLU A 244 1.62 -12.07 -10.65
N ILE A 245 2.20 -12.80 -9.70
CA ILE A 245 3.50 -12.46 -9.13
C ILE A 245 4.55 -12.94 -10.12
N GLY A 246 4.66 -12.26 -11.25
CA GLY A 246 5.64 -12.58 -12.27
C GLY A 246 7.01 -12.71 -11.61
N ARG A 247 7.72 -13.80 -11.94
CA ARG A 247 9.17 -13.93 -11.66
C ARG A 247 9.79 -12.64 -12.19
N GLY A 248 10.09 -11.68 -11.31
CA GLY A 248 10.76 -10.45 -11.68
C GLY A 248 12.07 -10.82 -12.35
N GLY A 249 12.05 -10.95 -13.66
CA GLY A 249 13.24 -11.08 -14.44
C GLY A 249 14.09 -9.87 -14.09
N LYS A 250 15.32 -10.09 -13.60
CA LYS A 250 16.25 -8.97 -13.36
C LYS A 250 16.30 -8.18 -14.65
N VAL A 251 15.84 -6.95 -14.59
CA VAL A 251 15.92 -6.03 -15.74
C VAL A 251 17.40 -5.85 -16.01
N SER A 252 17.83 -6.19 -17.21
CA SER A 252 19.26 -6.17 -17.60
C SER A 252 19.87 -4.77 -17.45
N TYR A 253 19.04 -3.72 -17.54
CA TYR A 253 19.47 -2.33 -17.41
C TYR A 253 18.38 -1.53 -16.69
N PRO A 254 18.42 -1.40 -15.35
CA PRO A 254 17.47 -0.57 -14.63
C PRO A 254 17.65 0.91 -15.03
N PRO A 255 16.55 1.69 -15.16
CA PRO A 255 16.65 3.09 -15.56
C PRO A 255 17.38 3.92 -14.49
N PRO A 256 18.00 5.05 -14.83
CA PRO A 256 18.63 5.92 -13.85
C PRO A 256 17.58 6.46 -12.86
N PHE A 257 18.00 6.76 -11.63
CA PHE A 257 17.11 7.18 -10.53
C PHE A 257 16.10 8.27 -10.94
N PHE A 258 16.51 9.30 -11.67
CA PHE A 258 15.61 10.39 -12.05
C PHE A 258 14.51 9.95 -13.02
N VAL A 259 14.81 9.03 -13.92
CA VAL A 259 13.82 8.43 -14.84
C VAL A 259 12.88 7.52 -14.05
N ALA A 260 13.42 6.69 -13.17
CA ALA A 260 12.66 5.81 -12.30
C ALA A 260 11.72 6.56 -11.35
N ALA A 261 12.15 7.71 -10.83
CA ALA A 261 11.38 8.54 -9.91
C ALA A 261 10.35 9.44 -10.60
N ALA A 262 10.55 9.78 -11.87
CA ALA A 262 9.68 10.72 -12.58
C ALA A 262 8.19 10.35 -12.55
N PRO A 263 7.77 9.11 -12.82
CA PRO A 263 6.35 8.75 -12.75
C PRO A 263 5.74 8.96 -11.36
N LEU A 264 6.48 8.69 -10.27
CA LEU A 264 6.00 8.90 -8.89
C LEU A 264 5.78 10.39 -8.60
N VAL A 265 6.69 11.25 -9.05
CA VAL A 265 6.56 12.70 -8.92
C VAL A 265 5.36 13.19 -9.73
N VAL A 266 5.16 12.66 -10.95
CA VAL A 266 4.03 12.99 -11.82
C VAL A 266 2.70 12.63 -11.16
N VAL A 267 2.56 11.48 -10.51
CA VAL A 267 1.33 11.14 -9.76
C VAL A 267 0.97 12.25 -8.79
N VAL A 268 1.93 12.67 -7.96
CA VAL A 268 1.66 13.67 -6.90
C VAL A 268 1.34 15.04 -7.52
N LEU A 269 2.10 15.47 -8.53
CA LEU A 269 1.90 16.76 -9.18
C LEU A 269 0.57 16.83 -9.94
N VAL A 270 0.23 15.80 -10.71
CA VAL A 270 -1.04 15.75 -11.43
C VAL A 270 -2.22 15.69 -10.45
N ASN A 271 -2.12 14.88 -9.38
CA ASN A 271 -3.14 14.84 -8.35
C ASN A 271 -3.34 16.23 -7.68
N LEU A 272 -2.25 16.95 -7.41
CA LEU A 272 -2.31 18.30 -6.86
C LEU A 272 -2.98 19.27 -7.84
N ILE A 273 -2.57 19.28 -9.11
CA ILE A 273 -3.16 20.14 -10.14
C ILE A 273 -4.65 19.84 -10.33
N MET A 274 -5.00 18.55 -10.40
CA MET A 274 -6.41 18.14 -10.49
C MET A 274 -7.21 18.65 -9.31
N SER A 275 -6.73 18.45 -8.08
CA SER A 275 -7.47 18.78 -6.86
C SER A 275 -7.66 20.28 -6.63
N PHE A 276 -6.67 21.10 -6.96
CA PHE A 276 -6.67 22.54 -6.62
C PHE A 276 -6.89 23.48 -7.82
N VAL A 277 -6.65 23.00 -9.04
CA VAL A 277 -6.74 23.86 -10.23
C VAL A 277 -7.86 23.38 -11.16
N VAL A 278 -7.86 22.11 -11.55
CA VAL A 278 -8.77 21.64 -12.59
C VAL A 278 -10.19 21.44 -12.05
N LEU A 279 -10.37 20.60 -11.01
CA LEU A 279 -11.68 20.24 -10.51
C LEU A 279 -12.47 21.43 -9.92
N PRO A 280 -11.87 22.39 -9.19
CA PRO A 280 -12.63 23.55 -8.70
C PRO A 280 -13.16 24.47 -9.81
N ASN A 281 -12.54 24.44 -11.01
CA ASN A 281 -12.96 25.23 -12.16
C ASN A 281 -13.76 24.40 -13.19
N TYR A 282 -14.02 23.14 -12.90
CA TYR A 282 -14.71 22.24 -13.83
C TYR A 282 -16.23 22.28 -13.59
N ASP A 283 -16.98 22.62 -14.65
CA ASP A 283 -18.45 22.52 -14.60
C ASP A 283 -18.88 21.05 -14.61
N ALA A 284 -19.32 20.58 -13.47
CA ALA A 284 -19.79 19.22 -13.25
C ALA A 284 -21.31 19.14 -13.03
N SER A 285 -22.08 20.13 -13.51
CA SER A 285 -23.54 20.20 -13.37
C SER A 285 -24.26 18.97 -13.92
N PHE A 286 -23.69 18.32 -14.94
CA PHE A 286 -24.19 17.07 -15.51
C PHE A 286 -24.25 15.89 -14.51
N LEU A 287 -23.43 15.90 -13.44
CA LEU A 287 -23.45 14.85 -12.41
C LEU A 287 -24.77 14.80 -11.63
N ALA A 288 -25.50 15.90 -11.56
CA ALA A 288 -26.79 15.98 -10.88
C ALA A 288 -27.94 15.40 -11.70
N THR A 289 -27.66 14.73 -12.82
CA THR A 289 -28.66 14.05 -13.66
C THR A 289 -28.81 12.57 -13.32
N ASP A 290 -29.97 11.98 -13.59
CA ASP A 290 -30.23 10.55 -13.34
C ASP A 290 -29.24 9.63 -14.08
N ALA A 291 -28.73 10.06 -15.22
CA ALA A 291 -27.74 9.31 -16.00
C ALA A 291 -26.44 9.05 -15.25
N PHE A 292 -26.09 9.92 -14.30
CA PHE A 292 -24.87 9.82 -13.47
C PHE A 292 -25.18 9.58 -11.98
N GLY A 293 -26.42 9.16 -11.66
CA GLY A 293 -26.81 8.78 -10.31
C GLY A 293 -27.01 9.95 -9.36
N ASN A 294 -27.33 11.17 -9.86
CA ASN A 294 -27.61 12.37 -9.05
C ASN A 294 -26.49 12.66 -8.02
N THR A 295 -25.23 12.55 -8.43
CA THR A 295 -24.07 12.75 -7.56
C THR A 295 -23.52 14.19 -7.66
N THR A 296 -22.48 14.48 -6.88
CA THR A 296 -21.85 15.81 -6.85
C THR A 296 -20.34 15.70 -7.08
N LEU A 297 -19.73 16.79 -7.56
CA LEU A 297 -18.28 16.83 -7.75
C LEU A 297 -17.52 16.58 -6.43
N SER A 298 -18.05 16.99 -5.29
CA SER A 298 -17.43 16.73 -3.98
C SER A 298 -17.39 15.24 -3.64
N ALA A 299 -18.34 14.44 -4.12
CA ALA A 299 -18.36 13.00 -3.89
C ALA A 299 -17.39 12.23 -4.79
N VAL A 300 -17.16 12.69 -6.03
CA VAL A 300 -16.34 11.95 -7.01
C VAL A 300 -14.97 12.58 -7.28
N GLY A 301 -14.79 13.87 -7.02
CA GLY A 301 -13.62 14.65 -7.42
C GLY A 301 -12.30 14.11 -6.86
N GLY A 302 -12.31 13.65 -5.61
CA GLY A 302 -11.12 13.03 -5.00
C GLY A 302 -10.69 11.76 -5.74
N VAL A 303 -11.64 10.90 -6.09
CA VAL A 303 -11.40 9.68 -6.87
C VAL A 303 -10.94 10.01 -8.28
N TRP A 304 -11.56 10.98 -8.94
CA TRP A 304 -11.19 11.41 -10.29
C TRP A 304 -9.76 11.97 -10.35
N SER A 305 -9.35 12.77 -9.37
CA SER A 305 -7.99 13.31 -9.33
C SER A 305 -6.93 12.22 -9.27
N VAL A 306 -7.16 11.16 -8.49
CA VAL A 306 -6.26 10.01 -8.39
C VAL A 306 -6.25 9.18 -9.68
N ILE A 307 -7.42 8.94 -10.30
CA ILE A 307 -7.52 8.21 -11.58
C ILE A 307 -6.70 8.92 -12.66
N VAL A 308 -6.90 10.22 -12.85
CA VAL A 308 -6.17 11.00 -13.86
C VAL A 308 -4.67 11.02 -13.55
N ALA A 309 -4.29 11.17 -12.29
CA ALA A 309 -2.89 11.17 -11.88
C ALA A 309 -2.18 9.85 -12.19
N LEU A 310 -2.80 8.72 -11.85
CA LEU A 310 -2.25 7.39 -12.16
C LEU A 310 -2.19 7.16 -13.68
N PHE A 311 -3.23 7.54 -14.41
CA PHE A 311 -3.26 7.39 -15.87
C PHE A 311 -2.12 8.17 -16.55
N VAL A 312 -1.94 9.45 -16.20
CA VAL A 312 -0.85 10.27 -16.74
C VAL A 312 0.52 9.71 -16.36
N ALA A 313 0.68 9.25 -15.13
CA ALA A 313 1.92 8.63 -14.68
C ALA A 313 2.27 7.34 -15.44
N ILE A 314 1.26 6.51 -15.75
CA ILE A 314 1.43 5.33 -16.61
C ILE A 314 1.92 5.75 -18.00
N LEU A 315 1.32 6.78 -18.61
CA LEU A 315 1.78 7.28 -19.91
C LEU A 315 3.23 7.78 -19.87
N VAL A 316 3.60 8.51 -18.83
CA VAL A 316 5.00 8.96 -18.63
C VAL A 316 5.93 7.76 -18.46
N LEU A 317 5.54 6.77 -17.66
CA LEU A 317 6.33 5.58 -17.42
C LEU A 317 6.57 4.79 -18.72
N VAL A 318 5.53 4.59 -19.53
CA VAL A 318 5.64 3.90 -20.84
C VAL A 318 6.45 4.72 -21.84
N ALA A 319 6.40 6.05 -21.77
CA ALA A 319 7.17 6.92 -22.69
C ALA A 319 8.66 7.01 -22.32
N THR A 320 9.01 6.73 -21.06
CA THR A 320 10.40 6.91 -20.55
C THR A 320 11.15 5.59 -20.39
N ASN A 321 10.47 4.46 -20.45
CA ASN A 321 10.99 3.10 -20.36
C ASN A 321 10.44 2.24 -21.52
#